data_c67032506719045659bdea5dbdbc9269
#
_entry.id   c67032506719045659bdea5dbdbc9269
#
_cell.length_a   1.000
_cell.length_b   1.000
_cell.length_c   1.000
_cell.angle_alpha   90.00
_cell.angle_beta   90.00
_cell.angle_gamma   90.00
#
_symmetry.space_group_name_H-M   'P 1'
#
loop_
_entity.id
_entity.type
_entity.pdbx_description
1 polymer ?
#
loop_
_entity_poly.entity_id
_entity_poly.type
_entity_poly.pdbx_seq_one_letter_code
_entity_poly.pdbx_strand_id
1 'polypeptide(L)'
;MVTYDLKDCPVIFGVKEIPVNKLEPDKTYVFFAHVIKGQPHNMAMLRRLMELRCNLIDYERVVDELGKRLIFFGRFAGLAGMINSLWSLGERLKEFDTETPFLDISQARTYYSLDEARRVVSKVGQKVIETGLPSHLKPLVIGIAGYGNVSQGAQEIISLLPTKEVLPDELPHLFKHTHLPDNIIYKVVFKEEHIVEPIQSSDRFDLIDYYRHPEKYRGQFEKYIPYLSVLINGIYWDERYPRLVTKDFAERLFMKGPPKLTVIGDISCDPNGSIELTHKGTEIENPVFVYNPFTRQPTFGFRGEGLLIMAVDILPSELPRDASVAFSEFLWNYVEPIAMADYSKPFESLKLPGAIKKALILHKGRLTPDYEYIAKYLEKH
;
A
#
# COMPACT_ATOMS: atom_id res chain seq x y z
N MET A 1 5.19 -24.64 23.71
CA MET A 1 6.05 -24.03 24.75
C MET A 1 6.28 -22.57 24.38
N VAL A 2 6.13 -21.65 25.31
CA VAL A 2 6.50 -20.23 25.11
C VAL A 2 7.84 -20.03 25.84
N THR A 3 8.85 -19.51 25.12
CA THR A 3 10.17 -19.22 25.67
C THR A 3 10.72 -17.92 25.08
N TYR A 4 11.58 -17.23 25.82
CA TYR A 4 12.35 -16.07 25.38
C TYR A 4 13.75 -16.46 24.89
N ASP A 5 14.20 -17.69 25.14
CA ASP A 5 15.47 -18.23 24.67
C ASP A 5 15.23 -19.08 23.42
N LEU A 6 15.81 -18.66 22.29
CA LEU A 6 15.71 -19.32 21.00
C LEU A 6 17.00 -20.06 20.58
N LYS A 7 17.95 -20.22 21.53
CA LYS A 7 19.26 -20.84 21.22
C LYS A 7 19.14 -22.22 20.60
N ASP A 8 18.21 -23.02 21.06
CA ASP A 8 18.01 -24.39 20.56
C ASP A 8 17.13 -24.46 19.29
N CYS A 9 16.64 -23.33 18.81
CA CYS A 9 15.83 -23.26 17.59
C CYS A 9 16.73 -23.09 16.36
N PRO A 10 16.88 -24.10 15.48
CA PRO A 10 17.72 -23.97 14.28
C PRO A 10 17.10 -23.07 13.21
N VAL A 11 15.77 -22.95 13.20
CA VAL A 11 15.01 -22.11 12.26
C VAL A 11 14.13 -21.15 13.03
N ILE A 12 14.20 -19.86 12.67
CA ILE A 12 13.46 -18.79 13.34
C ILE A 12 12.62 -18.06 12.28
N PHE A 13 11.31 -18.09 12.47
CA PHE A 13 10.36 -17.33 11.65
C PHE A 13 10.03 -16.01 12.36
N GLY A 14 10.27 -14.90 11.68
CA GLY A 14 9.84 -13.56 12.08
C GLY A 14 8.87 -12.97 11.08
N VAL A 15 8.37 -11.77 11.34
CA VAL A 15 7.62 -10.99 10.34
C VAL A 15 8.55 -9.94 9.73
N LYS A 16 9.14 -9.11 10.57
CA LYS A 16 10.09 -8.04 10.20
C LYS A 16 11.51 -8.39 10.65
N GLU A 17 12.43 -7.50 10.35
CA GLU A 17 13.84 -7.61 10.68
C GLU A 17 14.05 -7.87 12.19
N ILE A 18 15.05 -8.70 12.48
CA ILE A 18 15.48 -9.00 13.86
C ILE A 18 16.62 -8.06 14.23
N PRO A 19 16.60 -7.45 15.43
CA PRO A 19 17.70 -6.61 15.89
C PRO A 19 19.05 -7.32 15.80
N VAL A 20 20.07 -6.63 15.29
CA VAL A 20 21.40 -7.19 14.98
C VAL A 20 22.04 -7.90 16.19
N ASN A 21 21.84 -7.35 17.39
CA ASN A 21 22.36 -7.88 18.64
C ASN A 21 21.63 -9.15 19.16
N LYS A 22 20.52 -9.53 18.52
CA LYS A 22 19.75 -10.75 18.84
C LYS A 22 19.96 -11.87 17.83
N LEU A 23 20.78 -11.64 16.81
CA LEU A 23 21.12 -12.65 15.84
C LEU A 23 22.14 -13.62 16.41
N GLU A 24 21.91 -14.91 16.21
CA GLU A 24 22.74 -16.02 16.69
C GLU A 24 23.37 -16.79 15.52
N PRO A 25 24.55 -17.43 15.72
CA PRO A 25 25.26 -18.11 14.66
C PRO A 25 24.55 -19.37 14.16
N ASP A 26 24.85 -19.73 12.90
CA ASP A 26 24.49 -20.99 12.23
C ASP A 26 22.97 -21.27 12.17
N LYS A 27 22.13 -20.24 12.28
CA LYS A 27 20.67 -20.36 12.21
C LYS A 27 20.11 -20.02 10.84
N THR A 28 18.89 -20.49 10.59
CA THR A 28 18.07 -20.10 9.43
C THR A 28 17.02 -19.10 9.88
N TYR A 29 17.09 -17.90 9.35
CA TYR A 29 16.13 -16.82 9.59
C TYR A 29 15.20 -16.64 8.40
N VAL A 30 13.92 -16.46 8.68
CA VAL A 30 12.84 -16.30 7.67
C VAL A 30 12.00 -15.08 8.05
N PHE A 31 12.13 -13.98 7.31
CA PHE A 31 11.39 -12.73 7.55
C PHE A 31 11.45 -11.80 6.32
N PHE A 32 10.71 -10.68 6.34
CA PHE A 32 10.88 -9.60 5.36
C PHE A 32 12.17 -8.84 5.66
N ALA A 33 13.22 -9.10 4.89
CA ALA A 33 14.57 -8.61 5.20
C ALA A 33 14.88 -7.23 4.60
N HIS A 34 14.17 -6.82 3.53
CA HIS A 34 14.37 -5.54 2.83
C HIS A 34 15.84 -5.24 2.50
N VAL A 35 16.58 -6.23 2.00
CA VAL A 35 18.02 -6.10 1.66
C VAL A 35 18.29 -6.07 0.15
N ILE A 36 17.33 -6.49 -0.67
CA ILE A 36 17.55 -6.73 -2.09
C ILE A 36 17.85 -5.47 -2.92
N LYS A 37 17.47 -4.30 -2.43
CA LYS A 37 17.76 -3.00 -3.07
C LYS A 37 18.94 -2.28 -2.42
N GLY A 38 19.67 -2.94 -1.52
CA GLY A 38 20.77 -2.34 -0.80
C GLY A 38 20.37 -1.22 0.15
N GLN A 39 19.20 -1.36 0.82
CA GLN A 39 18.70 -0.38 1.78
C GLN A 39 19.73 -0.19 2.92
N PRO A 40 20.31 1.01 3.10
CA PRO A 40 21.46 1.22 3.98
C PRO A 40 21.26 0.74 5.42
N HIS A 41 20.07 0.96 5.98
CA HIS A 41 19.74 0.58 7.35
C HIS A 41 19.76 -0.94 7.60
N ASN A 42 19.56 -1.76 6.56
CA ASN A 42 19.54 -3.22 6.68
C ASN A 42 20.86 -3.91 6.26
N MET A 43 21.83 -3.15 5.73
CA MET A 43 23.12 -3.72 5.33
C MET A 43 23.93 -4.18 6.55
N ALA A 44 23.83 -3.52 7.68
CA ALA A 44 24.47 -3.95 8.93
C ALA A 44 23.93 -5.32 9.41
N MET A 45 22.62 -5.53 9.33
CA MET A 45 21.98 -6.81 9.62
C MET A 45 22.45 -7.90 8.66
N LEU A 46 22.49 -7.62 7.37
CA LEU A 46 22.92 -8.59 6.37
C LEU A 46 24.38 -9.03 6.60
N ARG A 47 25.32 -8.09 6.85
CA ARG A 47 26.70 -8.41 7.22
C ARG A 47 26.77 -9.30 8.46
N ARG A 48 25.99 -8.95 9.48
CA ARG A 48 25.98 -9.73 10.71
C ARG A 48 25.52 -11.17 10.48
N LEU A 49 24.49 -11.38 9.67
CA LEU A 49 24.04 -12.72 9.26
C LEU A 49 25.12 -13.48 8.48
N MET A 50 25.89 -12.79 7.63
CA MET A 50 27.03 -13.40 6.91
C MET A 50 28.15 -13.81 7.86
N GLU A 51 28.56 -12.94 8.79
CA GLU A 51 29.58 -13.23 9.83
C GLU A 51 29.19 -14.42 10.69
N LEU A 52 27.90 -14.50 11.06
CA LEU A 52 27.33 -15.57 11.87
C LEU A 52 27.05 -16.86 11.08
N ARG A 53 27.39 -16.90 9.79
CA ARG A 53 27.16 -18.04 8.88
C ARG A 53 25.69 -18.48 8.80
N CYS A 54 24.76 -17.54 8.93
CA CYS A 54 23.34 -17.80 8.89
C CYS A 54 22.83 -18.08 7.47
N ASN A 55 21.66 -18.70 7.39
CA ASN A 55 20.80 -18.69 6.20
C ASN A 55 19.76 -17.60 6.34
N LEU A 56 19.38 -16.95 5.23
CA LEU A 56 18.35 -15.93 5.19
C LEU A 56 17.37 -16.22 4.06
N ILE A 57 16.12 -16.45 4.41
CA ILE A 57 15.00 -16.58 3.48
C ILE A 57 14.14 -15.32 3.63
N ASP A 58 13.97 -14.59 2.53
CA ASP A 58 13.18 -13.36 2.51
C ASP A 58 11.79 -13.61 1.92
N TYR A 59 10.73 -13.39 2.72
CA TYR A 59 9.36 -13.52 2.24
C TYR A 59 9.05 -12.67 1.00
N GLU A 60 9.72 -11.54 0.83
CA GLU A 60 9.54 -10.68 -0.34
C GLU A 60 9.90 -11.40 -1.65
N ARG A 61 10.77 -12.41 -1.57
CA ARG A 61 11.30 -13.17 -2.70
C ARG A 61 10.62 -14.52 -2.90
N VAL A 62 9.64 -14.86 -2.04
CA VAL A 62 8.80 -16.05 -2.24
C VAL A 62 7.78 -15.74 -3.33
N VAL A 63 8.13 -16.12 -4.55
CA VAL A 63 7.35 -15.83 -5.77
C VAL A 63 7.00 -17.11 -6.52
N ASP A 64 5.91 -17.07 -7.29
CA ASP A 64 5.56 -18.12 -8.24
C ASP A 64 6.48 -18.11 -9.48
N GLU A 65 6.16 -18.95 -10.46
CA GLU A 65 6.91 -19.06 -11.71
C GLU A 65 6.84 -17.77 -12.56
N LEU A 66 5.80 -16.98 -12.40
CA LEU A 66 5.57 -15.71 -13.08
C LEU A 66 6.16 -14.51 -12.34
N GLY A 67 6.81 -14.74 -11.19
CA GLY A 67 7.38 -13.68 -10.36
C GLY A 67 6.36 -12.95 -9.45
N LYS A 68 5.12 -13.45 -9.36
CA LYS A 68 4.11 -12.89 -8.46
C LYS A 68 4.39 -13.34 -7.02
N ARG A 69 4.38 -12.40 -6.08
CA ARG A 69 4.58 -12.69 -4.65
C ARG A 69 3.49 -13.61 -4.12
N LEU A 70 3.91 -14.63 -3.35
CA LEU A 70 3.04 -15.59 -2.69
C LEU A 70 2.78 -15.23 -1.22
N ILE A 71 3.68 -14.47 -0.60
CA ILE A 71 3.55 -13.98 0.78
C ILE A 71 3.53 -12.46 0.76
N PHE A 72 2.42 -11.87 1.16
CA PHE A 72 2.21 -10.41 1.10
C PHE A 72 1.08 -9.95 2.01
N PHE A 73 1.12 -8.68 2.41
CA PHE A 73 0.08 -8.01 3.20
C PHE A 73 -0.73 -6.97 2.40
N GLY A 74 -0.51 -6.86 1.08
CA GLY A 74 -1.07 -5.79 0.26
C GLY A 74 -2.60 -5.70 0.32
N ARG A 75 -3.32 -6.85 0.37
CA ARG A 75 -4.78 -6.84 0.53
C ARG A 75 -5.20 -6.19 1.85
N PHE A 76 -4.50 -6.47 2.96
CA PHE A 76 -4.80 -5.88 4.26
C PHE A 76 -4.45 -4.39 4.32
N ALA A 77 -3.40 -3.95 3.63
CA ALA A 77 -3.12 -2.53 3.44
C ALA A 77 -4.30 -1.84 2.72
N GLY A 78 -4.84 -2.45 1.68
CA GLY A 78 -6.01 -1.95 0.96
C GLY A 78 -7.28 -1.90 1.82
N LEU A 79 -7.55 -2.96 2.59
CA LEU A 79 -8.69 -3.03 3.50
C LEU A 79 -8.63 -1.92 4.56
N ALA A 80 -7.55 -1.85 5.32
CA ALA A 80 -7.37 -0.84 6.35
C ALA A 80 -7.28 0.57 5.76
N GLY A 81 -6.59 0.74 4.64
CA GLY A 81 -6.44 2.02 3.96
C GLY A 81 -7.79 2.60 3.48
N MET A 82 -8.69 1.76 2.94
CA MET A 82 -10.01 2.23 2.54
C MET A 82 -10.88 2.55 3.77
N ILE A 83 -10.87 1.72 4.83
CA ILE A 83 -11.61 2.00 6.07
C ILE A 83 -11.15 3.35 6.64
N ASN A 84 -9.84 3.56 6.76
CA ASN A 84 -9.27 4.80 7.28
C ASN A 84 -9.57 6.01 6.38
N SER A 85 -9.61 5.82 5.06
CA SER A 85 -9.95 6.90 4.13
C SER A 85 -11.43 7.32 4.22
N LEU A 86 -12.34 6.35 4.41
CA LEU A 86 -13.77 6.64 4.61
C LEU A 86 -14.02 7.31 5.97
N TRP A 87 -13.37 6.82 7.04
CA TRP A 87 -13.36 7.48 8.34
C TRP A 87 -12.81 8.91 8.22
N SER A 88 -11.69 9.07 7.55
CA SER A 88 -11.07 10.39 7.34
C SER A 88 -11.96 11.33 6.56
N LEU A 89 -12.75 10.81 5.61
CA LEU A 89 -13.72 11.61 4.87
C LEU A 89 -14.82 12.14 5.81
N GLY A 90 -15.37 11.30 6.68
CA GLY A 90 -16.38 11.71 7.67
C GLY A 90 -15.86 12.80 8.60
N GLU A 91 -14.70 12.58 9.23
CA GLU A 91 -14.10 13.54 10.15
C GLU A 91 -13.71 14.85 9.44
N ARG A 92 -13.17 14.78 8.22
CA ARG A 92 -12.81 15.98 7.46
C ARG A 92 -14.02 16.82 7.04
N LEU A 93 -15.11 16.18 6.61
CA LEU A 93 -16.34 16.87 6.26
C LEU A 93 -16.99 17.53 7.47
N LYS A 94 -16.90 16.91 8.65
CA LYS A 94 -17.37 17.48 9.92
C LYS A 94 -16.64 18.80 10.25
N GLU A 95 -15.34 18.92 9.93
CA GLU A 95 -14.62 20.19 10.10
C GLU A 95 -15.14 21.32 9.19
N PHE A 96 -15.95 20.98 8.18
CA PHE A 96 -16.67 21.90 7.30
C PHE A 96 -18.18 21.97 7.60
N ASP A 97 -18.58 21.65 8.83
CA ASP A 97 -19.98 21.64 9.29
C ASP A 97 -20.89 20.76 8.41
N THR A 98 -20.31 19.70 7.82
CA THR A 98 -21.04 18.75 6.97
C THR A 98 -21.07 17.37 7.62
N GLU A 99 -22.20 17.04 8.23
CA GLU A 99 -22.44 15.70 8.77
C GLU A 99 -22.81 14.70 7.68
N THR A 100 -22.22 13.53 7.73
CA THR A 100 -22.46 12.42 6.79
C THR A 100 -22.51 11.09 7.52
N PRO A 101 -23.11 10.05 6.92
CA PRO A 101 -23.06 8.69 7.47
C PRO A 101 -21.64 8.15 7.70
N PHE A 102 -20.62 8.69 7.04
CA PHE A 102 -19.22 8.28 7.22
C PHE A 102 -18.68 8.55 8.64
N LEU A 103 -19.31 9.43 9.43
CA LEU A 103 -18.97 9.64 10.84
C LEU A 103 -19.21 8.41 11.72
N ASP A 104 -20.03 7.46 11.27
CA ASP A 104 -20.27 6.20 11.98
C ASP A 104 -19.11 5.19 11.76
N ILE A 105 -18.20 5.45 10.82
CA ILE A 105 -16.97 4.66 10.62
C ILE A 105 -15.91 5.15 11.60
N SER A 106 -15.16 4.22 12.17
CA SER A 106 -13.99 4.49 13.00
C SER A 106 -12.71 4.03 12.31
N GLN A 107 -11.55 4.46 12.81
CA GLN A 107 -10.25 3.99 12.34
C GLN A 107 -10.16 2.46 12.40
N ALA A 108 -9.54 1.81 11.41
CA ALA A 108 -9.53 0.34 11.27
C ALA A 108 -9.04 -0.38 12.53
N ARG A 109 -8.03 0.15 13.21
CA ARG A 109 -7.48 -0.42 14.46
C ARG A 109 -8.45 -0.53 15.62
N THR A 110 -9.55 0.22 15.60
CA THR A 110 -10.53 0.22 16.70
C THR A 110 -11.49 -0.96 16.66
N TYR A 111 -11.57 -1.63 15.50
CA TYR A 111 -12.40 -2.82 15.34
C TYR A 111 -11.69 -4.07 15.87
N TYR A 112 -12.44 -4.94 16.53
CA TYR A 112 -11.93 -6.21 17.01
C TYR A 112 -11.50 -7.16 15.87
N SER A 113 -12.22 -7.10 14.74
CA SER A 113 -11.98 -7.93 13.57
C SER A 113 -12.39 -7.20 12.28
N LEU A 114 -11.90 -7.70 11.15
CA LEU A 114 -12.31 -7.25 9.82
C LEU A 114 -13.83 -7.41 9.61
N ASP A 115 -14.44 -8.49 10.14
CA ASP A 115 -15.88 -8.71 10.03
C ASP A 115 -16.70 -7.68 10.79
N GLU A 116 -16.19 -7.18 11.93
CA GLU A 116 -16.84 -6.07 12.62
C GLU A 116 -16.76 -4.79 11.79
N ALA A 117 -15.59 -4.45 11.26
CA ALA A 117 -15.42 -3.29 10.37
C ALA A 117 -16.36 -3.37 9.15
N ARG A 118 -16.46 -4.53 8.50
CA ARG A 118 -17.37 -4.76 7.37
C ARG A 118 -18.83 -4.53 7.74
N ARG A 119 -19.26 -5.02 8.92
CA ARG A 119 -20.63 -4.80 9.39
C ARG A 119 -20.94 -3.32 9.60
N VAL A 120 -20.00 -2.55 10.15
CA VAL A 120 -20.15 -1.11 10.34
C VAL A 120 -20.22 -0.40 8.99
N VAL A 121 -19.30 -0.68 8.07
CA VAL A 121 -19.31 -0.08 6.72
C VAL A 121 -20.60 -0.42 5.97
N SER A 122 -21.09 -1.67 6.08
CA SER A 122 -22.37 -2.07 5.46
C SER A 122 -23.56 -1.29 6.05
N LYS A 123 -23.59 -1.05 7.37
CA LYS A 123 -24.62 -0.22 8.00
C LYS A 123 -24.57 1.23 7.53
N VAL A 124 -23.36 1.77 7.35
CA VAL A 124 -23.15 3.10 6.75
C VAL A 124 -23.68 3.13 5.32
N GLY A 125 -23.42 2.07 4.54
CA GLY A 125 -23.99 1.92 3.20
C GLY A 125 -25.51 1.94 3.20
N GLN A 126 -26.14 1.22 4.11
CA GLN A 126 -27.60 1.24 4.29
C GLN A 126 -28.12 2.65 4.65
N LYS A 127 -27.42 3.34 5.58
CA LYS A 127 -27.78 4.71 5.97
C LYS A 127 -27.67 5.69 4.78
N VAL A 128 -26.64 5.53 3.91
CA VAL A 128 -26.53 6.32 2.66
C VAL A 128 -27.72 6.07 1.73
N ILE A 129 -28.20 4.82 1.62
CA ILE A 129 -29.37 4.50 0.80
C ILE A 129 -30.63 5.18 1.34
N GLU A 130 -30.82 5.19 2.67
CA GLU A 130 -32.01 5.67 3.35
C GLU A 130 -32.06 7.20 3.46
N THR A 131 -30.94 7.84 3.77
CA THR A 131 -30.91 9.30 4.07
C THR A 131 -30.30 10.14 2.96
N GLY A 132 -29.58 9.54 2.02
CA GLY A 132 -28.81 10.23 1.02
C GLY A 132 -27.55 10.92 1.60
N LEU A 133 -26.78 11.52 0.71
CA LEU A 133 -25.63 12.38 1.02
C LEU A 133 -26.01 13.85 0.83
N PRO A 134 -25.38 14.78 1.55
CA PRO A 134 -25.58 16.22 1.34
C PRO A 134 -25.45 16.61 -0.13
N SER A 135 -26.37 17.46 -0.61
CA SER A 135 -26.49 17.78 -2.04
C SER A 135 -25.22 18.39 -2.66
N HIS A 136 -24.44 19.15 -1.88
CA HIS A 136 -23.18 19.76 -2.34
C HIS A 136 -22.03 18.76 -2.54
N LEU A 137 -22.15 17.54 -1.98
CA LEU A 137 -21.18 16.46 -2.20
C LEU A 137 -21.43 15.69 -3.49
N LYS A 138 -22.62 15.87 -4.12
CA LYS A 138 -22.99 15.12 -5.33
C LYS A 138 -22.23 15.58 -6.58
N PRO A 139 -21.80 14.63 -7.41
CA PRO A 139 -21.65 13.20 -7.15
C PRO A 139 -20.46 12.95 -6.22
N LEU A 140 -20.60 12.07 -5.22
CA LEU A 140 -19.45 11.61 -4.44
C LEU A 140 -18.70 10.57 -5.28
N VAL A 141 -17.45 10.86 -5.62
CA VAL A 141 -16.61 10.00 -6.48
C VAL A 141 -15.38 9.55 -5.72
N ILE A 142 -15.19 8.24 -5.63
CA ILE A 142 -13.99 7.63 -5.05
C ILE A 142 -13.16 7.01 -6.18
N GLY A 143 -11.99 7.61 -6.43
CA GLY A 143 -11.02 7.12 -7.40
C GLY A 143 -10.01 6.18 -6.73
N ILE A 144 -9.71 5.06 -7.38
CA ILE A 144 -8.73 4.08 -6.92
C ILE A 144 -7.66 3.95 -8.00
N ALA A 145 -6.44 4.38 -7.70
CA ALA A 145 -5.30 4.22 -8.58
C ALA A 145 -4.65 2.85 -8.35
N GLY A 146 -4.56 2.06 -9.42
CA GLY A 146 -4.07 0.69 -9.41
C GLY A 146 -5.18 -0.36 -9.33
N TYR A 147 -4.83 -1.62 -9.63
CA TYR A 147 -5.75 -2.77 -9.65
C TYR A 147 -5.12 -4.04 -9.07
N GLY A 148 -3.99 -3.90 -8.41
CA GLY A 148 -3.28 -4.99 -7.69
C GLY A 148 -3.93 -5.34 -6.35
N ASN A 149 -3.21 -6.11 -5.53
CA ASN A 149 -3.71 -6.62 -4.23
C ASN A 149 -4.18 -5.51 -3.28
N VAL A 150 -3.51 -4.37 -3.25
CA VAL A 150 -3.90 -3.20 -2.44
C VAL A 150 -5.25 -2.67 -2.92
N SER A 151 -5.39 -2.41 -4.20
CA SER A 151 -6.64 -1.94 -4.79
C SER A 151 -7.78 -2.93 -4.59
N GLN A 152 -7.52 -4.24 -4.71
CA GLN A 152 -8.53 -5.28 -4.45
C GLN A 152 -9.04 -5.21 -3.00
N GLY A 153 -8.16 -5.07 -2.01
CA GLY A 153 -8.55 -4.87 -0.62
C GLY A 153 -9.38 -3.60 -0.42
N ALA A 154 -8.98 -2.50 -1.05
CA ALA A 154 -9.74 -1.25 -1.00
C ALA A 154 -11.13 -1.40 -1.64
N GLN A 155 -11.20 -2.07 -2.81
CA GLN A 155 -12.46 -2.33 -3.51
C GLN A 155 -13.40 -3.25 -2.74
N GLU A 156 -12.89 -4.19 -1.96
CA GLU A 156 -13.68 -5.06 -1.10
C GLU A 156 -14.47 -4.24 -0.04
N ILE A 157 -13.84 -3.25 0.58
CA ILE A 157 -14.51 -2.39 1.55
C ILE A 157 -15.52 -1.45 0.89
N ILE A 158 -15.14 -0.79 -0.20
CA ILE A 158 -16.05 0.14 -0.86
C ILE A 158 -17.27 -0.57 -1.47
N SER A 159 -17.16 -1.86 -1.83
CA SER A 159 -18.30 -2.65 -2.33
C SER A 159 -19.40 -2.88 -1.30
N LEU A 160 -19.16 -2.62 -0.02
CA LEU A 160 -20.15 -2.65 1.06
C LEU A 160 -21.04 -1.40 1.08
N LEU A 161 -20.70 -0.38 0.32
CA LEU A 161 -21.46 0.86 0.14
C LEU A 161 -22.28 0.79 -1.16
N PRO A 162 -23.33 1.62 -1.31
CA PRO A 162 -24.14 1.67 -2.53
C PRO A 162 -23.33 2.31 -3.67
N THR A 163 -22.48 1.51 -4.32
CA THR A 163 -21.58 1.98 -5.35
C THR A 163 -22.06 1.69 -6.77
N LYS A 164 -21.78 2.64 -7.66
CA LYS A 164 -21.86 2.46 -9.11
C LYS A 164 -20.48 2.69 -9.71
N GLU A 165 -19.97 1.70 -10.43
CA GLU A 165 -18.70 1.84 -11.15
C GLU A 165 -18.89 2.66 -12.41
N VAL A 166 -17.95 3.58 -12.68
CA VAL A 166 -17.87 4.40 -13.90
C VAL A 166 -16.46 4.31 -14.47
N LEU A 167 -16.34 4.41 -15.77
CA LEU A 167 -15.06 4.46 -16.44
C LEU A 167 -14.40 5.85 -16.29
N PRO A 168 -13.06 5.94 -16.27
CA PRO A 168 -12.37 7.23 -16.17
C PRO A 168 -12.84 8.26 -17.19
N ASP A 169 -13.07 7.85 -18.45
CA ASP A 169 -13.49 8.74 -19.51
C ASP A 169 -14.96 9.19 -19.40
N GLU A 170 -15.75 8.52 -18.57
CA GLU A 170 -17.14 8.90 -18.26
C GLU A 170 -17.24 10.00 -17.20
N LEU A 171 -16.17 10.26 -16.43
CA LEU A 171 -16.19 11.27 -15.35
C LEU A 171 -16.64 12.66 -15.83
N PRO A 172 -16.10 13.24 -16.93
CA PRO A 172 -16.57 14.53 -17.40
C PRO A 172 -18.05 14.55 -17.80
N HIS A 173 -18.57 13.43 -18.30
CA HIS A 173 -19.99 13.29 -18.63
C HIS A 173 -20.87 13.19 -17.40
N LEU A 174 -20.42 12.43 -16.36
CA LEU A 174 -21.14 12.33 -15.10
C LEU A 174 -21.44 13.72 -14.50
N PHE A 175 -20.49 14.63 -14.56
CA PHE A 175 -20.63 15.98 -14.00
C PHE A 175 -21.50 16.93 -14.87
N LYS A 176 -21.91 16.51 -16.06
CA LYS A 176 -22.88 17.26 -16.90
C LYS A 176 -24.34 16.93 -16.55
N HIS A 177 -24.58 15.84 -15.81
CA HIS A 177 -25.93 15.47 -15.39
C HIS A 177 -26.43 16.36 -14.24
N THR A 178 -27.58 16.98 -14.42
CA THR A 178 -28.19 17.88 -13.43
C THR A 178 -28.94 17.14 -12.30
N HIS A 179 -29.36 15.89 -12.55
CA HIS A 179 -30.15 15.09 -11.62
C HIS A 179 -29.45 13.78 -11.28
N LEU A 180 -28.39 13.88 -10.45
CA LEU A 180 -27.74 12.70 -9.91
C LEU A 180 -28.36 12.28 -8.59
N PRO A 181 -28.50 10.97 -8.32
CA PRO A 181 -28.96 10.46 -7.04
C PRO A 181 -27.97 10.84 -5.93
N ASP A 182 -28.49 11.05 -4.72
CA ASP A 182 -27.69 11.36 -3.53
C ASP A 182 -27.37 10.14 -2.67
N ASN A 183 -27.95 9.01 -2.99
CA ASN A 183 -27.78 7.74 -2.30
C ASN A 183 -26.86 6.76 -3.05
N ILE A 184 -26.06 7.25 -4.00
CA ILE A 184 -25.09 6.45 -4.76
C ILE A 184 -23.71 7.10 -4.67
N ILE A 185 -22.69 6.27 -4.45
CA ILE A 185 -21.27 6.61 -4.50
C ILE A 185 -20.71 6.09 -5.82
N TYR A 186 -20.04 6.94 -6.56
CA TYR A 186 -19.42 6.54 -7.82
C TYR A 186 -17.99 6.06 -7.56
N LYS A 187 -17.68 4.85 -8.03
CA LYS A 187 -16.35 4.25 -7.95
C LYS A 187 -15.69 4.30 -9.32
N VAL A 188 -14.43 4.71 -9.38
CA VAL A 188 -13.63 4.65 -10.60
C VAL A 188 -12.26 4.03 -10.31
N VAL A 189 -11.83 3.08 -11.14
CA VAL A 189 -10.53 2.41 -11.02
C VAL A 189 -9.64 2.85 -12.18
N PHE A 190 -8.47 3.37 -11.84
CA PHE A 190 -7.48 3.85 -12.81
C PHE A 190 -6.39 2.82 -13.01
N LYS A 191 -6.10 2.53 -14.26
CA LYS A 191 -4.98 1.72 -14.71
C LYS A 191 -3.89 2.62 -15.30
N GLU A 192 -2.76 2.04 -15.66
CA GLU A 192 -1.62 2.77 -16.21
C GLU A 192 -1.99 3.62 -17.42
N GLU A 193 -2.83 3.12 -18.32
CA GLU A 193 -3.34 3.84 -19.51
C GLU A 193 -4.13 5.12 -19.20
N HIS A 194 -4.64 5.24 -17.95
CA HIS A 194 -5.30 6.45 -17.47
C HIS A 194 -4.34 7.38 -16.74
N ILE A 195 -3.23 6.84 -16.24
CA ILE A 195 -2.23 7.56 -15.45
C ILE A 195 -1.22 8.26 -16.36
N VAL A 196 -0.86 7.61 -17.46
CA VAL A 196 0.13 8.12 -18.41
C VAL A 196 -0.37 8.07 -19.85
N GLU A 197 0.25 8.87 -20.70
CA GLU A 197 0.08 8.85 -22.16
C GLU A 197 1.43 8.90 -22.85
N PRO A 198 1.60 8.35 -24.08
CA PRO A 198 2.80 8.51 -24.85
C PRO A 198 3.13 9.98 -25.10
N ILE A 199 4.42 10.35 -25.06
CA ILE A 199 4.86 11.73 -25.39
C ILE A 199 4.61 12.02 -26.87
N GLN A 200 4.83 11.02 -27.74
CA GLN A 200 4.53 11.13 -29.16
C GLN A 200 3.05 10.82 -29.40
N SER A 201 2.31 11.77 -29.88
CA SER A 201 0.86 11.67 -30.08
C SER A 201 0.42 10.64 -31.14
N SER A 202 1.34 10.16 -31.98
CA SER A 202 1.13 9.07 -32.95
C SER A 202 1.08 7.70 -32.29
N ASP A 203 1.66 7.57 -31.10
CA ASP A 203 1.83 6.29 -30.44
C ASP A 203 0.60 5.93 -29.61
N ARG A 204 0.36 4.62 -29.49
CA ARG A 204 -0.66 4.09 -28.58
C ARG A 204 -0.01 3.64 -27.29
N PHE A 205 -0.76 3.68 -26.19
CA PHE A 205 -0.30 3.15 -24.93
C PHE A 205 -0.03 1.64 -25.05
N ASP A 206 1.14 1.22 -24.60
CA ASP A 206 1.53 -0.18 -24.45
C ASP A 206 2.09 -0.39 -23.04
N LEU A 207 1.51 -1.31 -22.29
CA LEU A 207 1.86 -1.57 -20.89
C LEU A 207 3.29 -2.11 -20.73
N ILE A 208 3.72 -2.97 -21.66
CA ILE A 208 5.05 -3.59 -21.60
C ILE A 208 6.11 -2.55 -21.95
N ASP A 209 5.85 -1.74 -22.98
CA ASP A 209 6.75 -0.65 -23.36
C ASP A 209 6.85 0.39 -22.23
N TYR A 210 5.72 0.75 -21.60
CA TYR A 210 5.70 1.66 -20.45
C TYR A 210 6.59 1.19 -19.29
N TYR A 211 6.52 -0.09 -18.92
CA TYR A 211 7.37 -0.61 -17.84
C TYR A 211 8.84 -0.70 -18.20
N ARG A 212 9.17 -0.89 -19.49
CA ARG A 212 10.55 -0.95 -19.99
C ARG A 212 11.13 0.43 -20.26
N HIS A 213 10.31 1.34 -20.75
CA HIS A 213 10.68 2.66 -21.27
C HIS A 213 9.76 3.76 -20.73
N PRO A 214 9.66 3.94 -19.39
CA PRO A 214 8.77 4.94 -18.81
C PRO A 214 9.09 6.37 -19.27
N GLU A 215 10.31 6.64 -19.72
CA GLU A 215 10.76 7.93 -20.27
C GLU A 215 10.05 8.34 -21.58
N LYS A 216 9.39 7.40 -22.25
CA LYS A 216 8.57 7.70 -23.43
C LYS A 216 7.16 8.21 -23.11
N TYR A 217 6.80 8.20 -21.83
CA TYR A 217 5.47 8.51 -21.35
C TYR A 217 5.47 9.73 -20.42
N ARG A 218 4.39 10.48 -20.44
CA ARG A 218 4.14 11.59 -19.50
C ARG A 218 2.88 11.36 -18.69
N GLY A 219 2.82 11.97 -17.51
CA GLY A 219 1.65 11.91 -16.65
C GLY A 219 0.45 12.65 -17.25
N GLN A 220 -0.73 12.03 -17.14
CA GLN A 220 -2.01 12.65 -17.53
C GLN A 220 -3.07 12.56 -16.43
N PHE A 221 -2.74 12.01 -15.27
CA PHE A 221 -3.70 11.70 -14.22
C PHE A 221 -4.37 12.95 -13.65
N GLU A 222 -3.66 14.07 -13.61
CA GLU A 222 -4.15 15.35 -13.08
C GLU A 222 -5.49 15.79 -13.69
N LYS A 223 -5.81 15.37 -14.93
CA LYS A 223 -7.09 15.68 -15.60
C LYS A 223 -8.32 15.08 -14.93
N TYR A 224 -8.15 13.99 -14.15
CA TYR A 224 -9.25 13.30 -13.47
C TYR A 224 -9.49 13.81 -12.04
N ILE A 225 -8.45 14.37 -11.40
CA ILE A 225 -8.49 14.80 -9.99
C ILE A 225 -9.65 15.80 -9.70
N PRO A 226 -9.98 16.77 -10.55
CA PRO A 226 -11.09 17.69 -10.29
C PRO A 226 -12.46 17.02 -10.12
N TYR A 227 -12.61 15.78 -10.59
CA TYR A 227 -13.85 15.01 -10.48
C TYR A 227 -13.91 14.11 -9.25
N LEU A 228 -12.80 13.92 -8.53
CA LEU A 228 -12.72 13.02 -7.40
C LEU A 228 -13.07 13.74 -6.09
N SER A 229 -13.76 13.04 -5.19
CA SER A 229 -13.95 13.44 -3.78
C SER A 229 -12.91 12.80 -2.88
N VAL A 230 -12.55 11.55 -3.18
CA VAL A 230 -11.51 10.78 -2.51
C VAL A 230 -10.62 10.13 -3.56
N LEU A 231 -9.32 10.16 -3.36
CA LEU A 231 -8.34 9.40 -4.14
C LEU A 231 -7.67 8.35 -3.24
N ILE A 232 -7.73 7.09 -3.65
CA ILE A 232 -6.99 5.98 -3.02
C ILE A 232 -5.80 5.66 -3.91
N ASN A 233 -4.60 5.81 -3.36
CA ASN A 233 -3.36 5.47 -4.04
C ASN A 233 -2.85 4.09 -3.60
N GLY A 234 -2.91 3.12 -4.48
CA GLY A 234 -2.44 1.74 -4.26
C GLY A 234 -1.49 1.26 -5.37
N ILE A 235 -0.82 2.18 -6.09
CA ILE A 235 0.14 1.82 -7.14
C ILE A 235 1.53 1.58 -6.56
N TYR A 236 2.31 0.77 -7.25
CA TYR A 236 3.77 0.79 -7.12
C TYR A 236 4.31 2.03 -7.86
N TRP A 237 5.26 2.73 -7.25
CA TRP A 237 5.91 3.90 -7.84
C TRP A 237 7.41 3.92 -7.51
N ASP A 238 8.21 4.41 -8.43
CA ASP A 238 9.57 4.86 -8.21
C ASP A 238 9.85 6.08 -9.12
N GLU A 239 11.01 6.70 -8.97
CA GLU A 239 11.36 7.97 -9.63
C GLU A 239 11.33 7.95 -11.17
N ARG A 240 11.27 6.77 -11.78
CA ARG A 240 11.17 6.61 -13.24
C ARG A 240 9.76 6.90 -13.75
N TYR A 241 8.76 6.81 -12.88
CA TYR A 241 7.36 6.93 -13.26
C TYR A 241 6.80 8.32 -12.93
N PRO A 242 5.87 8.85 -13.74
CA PRO A 242 5.17 10.09 -13.41
C PRO A 242 4.40 10.01 -12.08
N ARG A 243 4.31 11.15 -11.39
CA ARG A 243 3.50 11.27 -10.18
C ARG A 243 2.02 11.38 -10.51
N LEU A 244 1.16 10.95 -9.58
CA LEU A 244 -0.30 11.15 -9.67
C LEU A 244 -0.70 12.56 -9.27
N VAL A 245 -0.13 13.07 -8.18
CA VAL A 245 -0.44 14.40 -7.64
C VAL A 245 0.85 15.12 -7.29
N THR A 246 1.12 16.22 -7.99
CA THR A 246 2.28 17.06 -7.72
C THR A 246 1.91 18.24 -6.80
N LYS A 247 2.91 18.80 -6.09
CA LYS A 247 2.74 20.01 -5.24
C LYS A 247 2.24 21.19 -6.08
N ASP A 248 2.81 21.36 -7.26
CA ASP A 248 2.44 22.45 -8.17
C ASP A 248 1.02 22.29 -8.71
N PHE A 249 0.58 21.06 -8.98
CA PHE A 249 -0.80 20.81 -9.36
C PHE A 249 -1.77 21.11 -8.23
N ALA A 250 -1.46 20.68 -7.01
CA ALA A 250 -2.29 20.95 -5.83
C ALA A 250 -2.46 22.47 -5.61
N GLU A 251 -1.39 23.24 -5.75
CA GLU A 251 -1.46 24.71 -5.69
C GLU A 251 -2.38 25.28 -6.77
N ARG A 252 -2.20 24.89 -8.04
CA ARG A 252 -3.08 25.32 -9.15
C ARG A 252 -4.54 24.91 -8.94
N LEU A 253 -4.78 23.74 -8.33
CA LEU A 253 -6.12 23.25 -8.05
C LEU A 253 -6.84 24.15 -7.04
N PHE A 254 -6.16 24.54 -5.96
CA PHE A 254 -6.70 25.42 -4.91
C PHE A 254 -6.82 26.89 -5.34
N MET A 255 -5.99 27.36 -6.27
CA MET A 255 -6.16 28.71 -6.87
C MET A 255 -7.51 28.88 -7.59
N LYS A 256 -8.13 27.79 -8.03
CA LYS A 256 -9.46 27.83 -8.68
C LYS A 256 -10.63 27.81 -7.69
N GLY A 257 -10.35 27.80 -6.40
CA GLY A 257 -11.30 27.66 -5.30
C GLY A 257 -11.19 26.28 -4.60
N PRO A 258 -12.00 26.04 -3.56
CA PRO A 258 -12.00 24.77 -2.84
C PRO A 258 -12.26 23.60 -3.80
N PRO A 259 -11.34 22.64 -3.92
CA PRO A 259 -11.53 21.50 -4.80
C PRO A 259 -12.55 20.51 -4.22
N LYS A 260 -13.09 19.70 -5.11
CA LYS A 260 -13.94 18.57 -4.72
C LYS A 260 -13.16 17.49 -3.99
N LEU A 261 -11.88 17.32 -4.34
CA LEU A 261 -10.98 16.36 -3.67
C LEU A 261 -10.75 16.79 -2.21
N THR A 262 -11.21 15.96 -1.30
CA THR A 262 -11.18 16.21 0.15
C THR A 262 -10.13 15.36 0.85
N VAL A 263 -9.98 14.08 0.43
CA VAL A 263 -9.10 13.09 1.06
C VAL A 263 -8.26 12.37 0.01
N ILE A 264 -7.00 12.18 0.32
CA ILE A 264 -6.13 11.22 -0.37
C ILE A 264 -5.75 10.13 0.63
N GLY A 265 -6.19 8.90 0.36
CA GLY A 265 -5.71 7.69 1.04
C GLY A 265 -4.45 7.20 0.34
N ASP A 266 -3.30 7.66 0.77
CA ASP A 266 -2.01 7.24 0.19
C ASP A 266 -1.52 5.97 0.87
N ILE A 267 -1.98 4.82 0.36
CA ILE A 267 -1.64 3.50 0.91
C ILE A 267 -0.19 3.11 0.58
N SER A 268 0.34 3.62 -0.53
CA SER A 268 1.76 3.43 -0.90
C SER A 268 2.70 4.20 0.02
N CYS A 269 2.28 5.35 0.53
CA CYS A 269 2.89 6.23 1.53
C CYS A 269 4.39 6.56 1.32
N ASP A 270 4.87 6.47 0.09
CA ASP A 270 6.26 6.81 -0.24
C ASP A 270 6.49 8.33 -0.05
N PRO A 271 7.48 8.76 0.78
CA PRO A 271 7.78 10.17 0.96
C PRO A 271 8.11 10.87 -0.36
N ASN A 272 7.38 11.94 -0.69
CA ASN A 272 7.46 12.64 -1.98
C ASN A 272 7.33 11.69 -3.20
N GLY A 273 6.56 10.62 -3.04
CA GLY A 273 6.35 9.57 -4.03
C GLY A 273 5.33 9.95 -5.12
N SER A 274 4.50 8.98 -5.52
CA SER A 274 3.43 9.23 -6.50
C SER A 274 2.45 10.31 -6.07
N ILE A 275 2.21 10.45 -4.75
CA ILE A 275 1.56 11.60 -4.12
C ILE A 275 2.68 12.46 -3.52
N GLU A 276 3.11 13.48 -4.25
CA GLU A 276 4.23 14.34 -3.81
C GLU A 276 3.93 15.10 -2.51
N LEU A 277 2.65 15.20 -2.14
CA LEU A 277 2.17 15.84 -0.93
C LEU A 277 2.46 15.01 0.33
N THR A 278 2.68 13.72 0.20
CA THR A 278 3.06 12.83 1.30
C THR A 278 4.51 13.11 1.67
N HIS A 279 4.72 13.89 2.74
CA HIS A 279 6.07 14.27 3.17
C HIS A 279 6.78 13.16 3.95
N LYS A 280 6.00 12.29 4.63
CA LYS A 280 6.46 11.07 5.33
C LYS A 280 5.27 10.14 5.57
N GLY A 281 5.55 8.86 5.80
CA GLY A 281 4.56 7.94 6.35
C GLY A 281 4.11 8.40 7.74
N THR A 282 2.84 8.17 8.06
CA THR A 282 2.25 8.51 9.35
C THR A 282 2.14 7.29 10.25
N GLU A 283 2.04 7.54 11.55
CA GLU A 283 1.85 6.51 12.58
C GLU A 283 0.35 6.23 12.77
N ILE A 284 0.03 5.04 13.29
CA ILE A 284 -1.35 4.62 13.54
C ILE A 284 -2.08 5.57 14.51
N GLU A 285 -1.36 6.13 15.49
CA GLU A 285 -1.88 7.07 16.49
C GLU A 285 -2.16 8.47 15.92
N ASN A 286 -1.40 8.87 14.88
CA ASN A 286 -1.54 10.14 14.17
C ASN A 286 -1.62 9.88 12.66
N PRO A 287 -2.73 9.28 12.17
CA PRO A 287 -2.78 8.66 10.85
C PRO A 287 -2.91 9.65 9.70
N VAL A 288 -3.22 10.91 9.98
CA VAL A 288 -3.57 11.92 8.97
C VAL A 288 -2.91 13.27 9.23
N PHE A 289 -2.75 14.00 8.15
CA PHE A 289 -2.38 15.42 8.18
C PHE A 289 -3.07 16.17 7.04
N VAL A 290 -3.28 17.46 7.22
CA VAL A 290 -3.73 18.37 6.15
C VAL A 290 -2.52 19.02 5.52
N TYR A 291 -2.33 18.83 4.22
CA TYR A 291 -1.28 19.49 3.45
C TYR A 291 -1.80 20.79 2.86
N ASN A 292 -1.23 21.90 3.30
CA ASN A 292 -1.55 23.21 2.71
C ASN A 292 -0.75 23.41 1.41
N PRO A 293 -1.42 23.56 0.24
CA PRO A 293 -0.72 23.65 -1.03
C PRO A 293 0.03 24.98 -1.25
N PHE A 294 -0.36 26.05 -0.55
CA PHE A 294 0.28 27.37 -0.68
C PHE A 294 1.54 27.50 0.16
N THR A 295 1.47 27.05 1.43
CA THR A 295 2.63 27.07 2.33
C THR A 295 3.52 25.85 2.15
N ARG A 296 3.01 24.79 1.50
CA ARG A 296 3.65 23.48 1.30
C ARG A 296 4.02 22.80 2.63
N GLN A 297 3.23 23.07 3.69
CA GLN A 297 3.46 22.54 5.03
C GLN A 297 2.31 21.61 5.44
N PRO A 298 2.64 20.49 6.11
CA PRO A 298 1.64 19.61 6.72
C PRO A 298 1.25 20.10 8.11
N THR A 299 -0.03 19.88 8.47
CA THR A 299 -0.56 20.07 9.83
C THR A 299 -1.23 18.79 10.25
N PHE A 300 -0.81 18.14 11.34
CA PHE A 300 -1.40 16.90 11.82
C PHE A 300 -2.86 17.09 12.25
N GLY A 301 -3.64 16.02 12.03
CA GLY A 301 -5.08 15.98 12.30
C GLY A 301 -5.92 16.44 11.12
N PHE A 302 -7.19 16.78 11.39
CA PHE A 302 -8.20 17.03 10.37
C PHE A 302 -8.38 18.50 10.01
N ARG A 303 -7.80 19.44 10.80
CA ARG A 303 -8.00 20.88 10.66
C ARG A 303 -6.95 21.53 9.78
N GLY A 304 -7.36 22.61 9.12
CA GLY A 304 -6.51 23.44 8.29
C GLY A 304 -6.99 23.53 6.84
N GLU A 305 -6.41 24.49 6.12
CA GLU A 305 -6.64 24.67 4.70
C GLU A 305 -5.78 23.69 3.90
N GLY A 306 -6.37 22.94 2.97
CA GLY A 306 -5.66 22.01 2.11
C GLY A 306 -6.29 20.64 1.98
N LEU A 307 -5.52 19.68 1.46
CA LEU A 307 -5.92 18.29 1.25
C LEU A 307 -5.59 17.44 2.47
N LEU A 308 -6.54 16.65 2.91
CA LEU A 308 -6.29 15.64 3.95
C LEU A 308 -5.58 14.43 3.35
N ILE A 309 -4.46 14.05 3.92
CA ILE A 309 -3.65 12.90 3.51
C ILE A 309 -3.66 11.87 4.65
N MET A 310 -4.13 10.66 4.36
CA MET A 310 -3.95 9.48 5.20
C MET A 310 -2.80 8.66 4.61
N ALA A 311 -1.72 8.48 5.35
CA ALA A 311 -0.50 7.84 4.85
C ALA A 311 0.16 6.91 5.89
N VAL A 312 -0.64 6.07 6.54
CA VAL A 312 -0.13 5.12 7.55
C VAL A 312 0.77 4.09 6.90
N ASP A 313 2.03 4.01 7.34
CA ASP A 313 3.04 3.12 6.76
C ASP A 313 2.77 1.62 7.01
N ILE A 314 2.18 1.30 8.16
CA ILE A 314 1.96 -0.09 8.58
C ILE A 314 0.48 -0.49 8.63
N LEU A 315 -0.31 -0.06 7.64
CA LEU A 315 -1.75 -0.32 7.55
C LEU A 315 -2.21 -1.76 7.87
N PRO A 316 -1.51 -2.84 7.44
CA PRO A 316 -1.93 -4.19 7.80
C PRO A 316 -1.96 -4.44 9.33
N SER A 317 -1.17 -3.71 10.10
CA SER A 317 -1.14 -3.81 11.57
C SER A 317 -2.38 -3.22 12.25
N GLU A 318 -3.20 -2.49 11.52
CA GLU A 318 -4.50 -2.02 12.02
C GLU A 318 -5.59 -3.12 12.00
N LEU A 319 -5.34 -4.23 11.29
CA LEU A 319 -6.20 -5.43 11.27
C LEU A 319 -5.38 -6.67 11.69
N PRO A 320 -4.75 -6.67 12.89
CA PRO A 320 -3.66 -7.59 13.22
C PRO A 320 -4.10 -9.05 13.28
N ARG A 321 -5.32 -9.33 13.72
CA ARG A 321 -5.84 -10.71 13.82
C ARG A 321 -6.01 -11.31 12.44
N ASP A 322 -6.75 -10.64 11.58
CA ASP A 322 -7.09 -11.13 10.24
C ASP A 322 -5.83 -11.17 9.35
N ALA A 323 -4.95 -10.17 9.46
CA ALA A 323 -3.68 -10.14 8.74
C ALA A 323 -2.75 -11.29 9.17
N SER A 324 -2.69 -11.62 10.47
CA SER A 324 -1.87 -12.71 10.99
C SER A 324 -2.40 -14.08 10.58
N VAL A 325 -3.72 -14.27 10.57
CA VAL A 325 -4.34 -15.52 10.09
C VAL A 325 -4.01 -15.73 8.62
N ALA A 326 -4.25 -14.74 7.78
CA ALA A 326 -3.94 -14.83 6.35
C ALA A 326 -2.44 -15.04 6.07
N PHE A 327 -1.57 -14.38 6.82
CA PHE A 327 -0.13 -14.60 6.72
C PHE A 327 0.25 -16.04 7.07
N SER A 328 -0.33 -16.59 8.13
CA SER A 328 -0.11 -18.00 8.53
C SER A 328 -0.59 -18.96 7.45
N GLU A 329 -1.73 -18.70 6.81
CA GLU A 329 -2.26 -19.52 5.71
C GLU A 329 -1.32 -19.50 4.49
N PHE A 330 -0.78 -18.34 4.11
CA PHE A 330 0.21 -18.25 3.03
C PHE A 330 1.51 -19.02 3.35
N LEU A 331 1.93 -18.99 4.60
CA LEU A 331 3.21 -19.59 5.03
C LEU A 331 3.08 -21.10 5.31
N TRP A 332 1.91 -21.59 5.65
CA TRP A 332 1.66 -22.93 6.19
C TRP A 332 2.36 -24.04 5.40
N ASN A 333 2.20 -24.04 4.07
CA ASN A 333 2.78 -25.07 3.21
C ASN A 333 4.32 -25.04 3.11
N TYR A 334 4.95 -23.97 3.60
CA TYR A 334 6.39 -23.79 3.54
C TYR A 334 7.08 -24.02 4.89
N VAL A 335 6.34 -24.01 6.01
CA VAL A 335 6.93 -24.12 7.36
C VAL A 335 7.69 -25.44 7.51
N GLU A 336 7.03 -26.57 7.27
CA GLU A 336 7.65 -27.88 7.40
C GLU A 336 8.84 -28.08 6.44
N PRO A 337 8.74 -27.82 5.13
CA PRO A 337 9.89 -27.92 4.22
C PRO A 337 11.10 -27.07 4.65
N ILE A 338 10.86 -25.86 5.16
CA ILE A 338 11.91 -24.97 5.64
C ILE A 338 12.54 -25.53 6.91
N ALA A 339 11.71 -25.96 7.87
CA ALA A 339 12.18 -26.46 9.17
C ALA A 339 12.96 -27.77 9.06
N MET A 340 12.58 -28.64 8.11
CA MET A 340 13.17 -29.97 7.93
C MET A 340 14.32 -30.00 6.93
N ALA A 341 14.64 -28.89 6.28
CA ALA A 341 15.72 -28.85 5.29
C ALA A 341 17.09 -29.04 5.93
N ASP A 342 17.94 -29.83 5.29
CA ASP A 342 19.33 -30.05 5.71
C ASP A 342 20.25 -28.96 5.13
N TYR A 343 20.34 -27.84 5.84
CA TYR A 343 21.19 -26.70 5.46
C TYR A 343 22.70 -27.00 5.55
N SER A 344 23.13 -28.19 6.01
CA SER A 344 24.54 -28.59 5.95
C SER A 344 25.01 -28.85 4.53
N LYS A 345 24.11 -29.21 3.62
CA LYS A 345 24.39 -29.51 2.20
C LYS A 345 24.75 -28.28 1.39
N PRO A 346 25.46 -28.44 0.24
CA PRO A 346 25.63 -27.36 -0.73
C PRO A 346 24.28 -26.81 -1.21
N PHE A 347 24.27 -25.51 -1.61
CA PHE A 347 23.05 -24.82 -2.07
C PHE A 347 22.32 -25.57 -3.20
N GLU A 348 23.07 -26.11 -4.16
CA GLU A 348 22.51 -26.82 -5.33
C GLU A 348 21.72 -28.07 -4.89
N SER A 349 22.17 -28.73 -3.82
CA SER A 349 21.61 -29.98 -3.30
C SER A 349 20.51 -29.77 -2.25
N LEU A 350 20.20 -28.52 -1.90
CA LEU A 350 19.14 -28.22 -0.94
C LEU A 350 17.77 -28.64 -1.50
N LYS A 351 17.05 -29.45 -0.72
CA LYS A 351 15.67 -29.86 -1.01
C LYS A 351 14.69 -28.88 -0.39
N LEU A 352 14.46 -27.77 -1.05
CA LEU A 352 13.47 -26.75 -0.70
C LEU A 352 12.45 -26.61 -1.85
N PRO A 353 11.19 -26.23 -1.55
CA PRO A 353 10.25 -25.82 -2.59
C PRO A 353 10.87 -24.74 -3.47
N GLY A 354 10.60 -24.76 -4.79
CA GLY A 354 11.25 -23.86 -5.74
C GLY A 354 11.11 -22.38 -5.37
N ALA A 355 9.92 -21.95 -4.91
CA ALA A 355 9.68 -20.59 -4.46
C ALA A 355 10.55 -20.20 -3.23
N ILE A 356 10.76 -21.13 -2.29
CA ILE A 356 11.58 -20.91 -1.11
C ILE A 356 13.07 -20.93 -1.47
N LYS A 357 13.51 -21.84 -2.35
CA LYS A 357 14.91 -21.87 -2.81
C LYS A 357 15.29 -20.57 -3.53
N LYS A 358 14.39 -20.00 -4.33
CA LYS A 358 14.57 -18.68 -4.96
C LYS A 358 14.62 -17.54 -3.93
N ALA A 359 13.95 -17.69 -2.79
CA ALA A 359 13.92 -16.69 -1.73
C ALA A 359 15.11 -16.78 -0.76
N LEU A 360 15.98 -17.78 -0.87
CA LEU A 360 17.16 -17.97 -0.04
C LEU A 360 18.27 -17.01 -0.46
N ILE A 361 18.39 -15.88 0.25
CA ILE A 361 19.37 -14.83 -0.01
C ILE A 361 20.77 -15.23 0.46
N LEU A 362 20.85 -15.75 1.71
CA LEU A 362 22.09 -16.25 2.27
C LEU A 362 22.01 -17.75 2.50
N HIS A 363 23.09 -18.45 2.15
CA HIS A 363 23.33 -19.82 2.53
C HIS A 363 24.68 -19.93 3.24
N LYS A 364 24.69 -20.34 4.52
CA LYS A 364 25.87 -20.40 5.38
C LYS A 364 26.72 -19.10 5.35
N GLY A 365 26.04 -17.96 5.43
CA GLY A 365 26.67 -16.64 5.44
C GLY A 365 27.18 -16.17 4.08
N ARG A 366 26.89 -16.87 2.98
CA ARG A 366 27.27 -16.46 1.62
C ARG A 366 26.05 -16.12 0.80
N LEU A 367 26.14 -15.08 -0.01
CA LEU A 367 25.10 -14.74 -0.99
C LEU A 367 24.92 -15.92 -1.95
N THR A 368 23.67 -16.28 -2.22
CA THR A 368 23.33 -17.28 -3.23
C THR A 368 23.40 -16.67 -4.63
N PRO A 369 23.52 -17.47 -5.72
CA PRO A 369 23.79 -16.95 -7.05
C PRO A 369 22.89 -15.82 -7.52
N ASP A 370 21.57 -15.90 -7.25
CA ASP A 370 20.59 -14.88 -7.64
C ASP A 370 20.78 -13.54 -6.90
N TYR A 371 21.58 -13.50 -5.82
CA TYR A 371 21.76 -12.34 -4.95
C TYR A 371 23.20 -11.85 -4.82
N GLU A 372 24.15 -12.42 -5.57
CA GLU A 372 25.56 -11.96 -5.58
C GLU A 372 25.70 -10.46 -5.88
N TYR A 373 24.77 -9.90 -6.64
CA TYR A 373 24.75 -8.47 -6.94
C TYR A 373 24.61 -7.57 -5.71
N ILE A 374 24.15 -8.10 -4.56
CA ILE A 374 24.02 -7.33 -3.30
C ILE A 374 25.41 -7.00 -2.73
N ALA A 375 26.45 -7.75 -3.07
CA ALA A 375 27.82 -7.53 -2.59
C ALA A 375 28.28 -6.07 -2.80
N LYS A 376 27.95 -5.45 -3.95
CA LYS A 376 28.26 -4.05 -4.25
C LYS A 376 27.74 -3.04 -3.23
N TYR A 377 26.65 -3.37 -2.51
CA TYR A 377 26.09 -2.51 -1.47
C TYR A 377 26.75 -2.71 -0.11
N LEU A 378 27.31 -3.90 0.11
CA LEU A 378 28.07 -4.20 1.32
C LEU A 378 29.44 -3.48 1.35
N GLU A 379 30.03 -3.16 0.22
CA GLU A 379 31.29 -2.43 0.13
C GLU A 379 31.16 -0.93 0.40
N LYS A 380 29.95 -0.37 0.25
CA LYS A 380 29.72 1.08 0.33
C LYS A 380 29.36 1.58 1.75
N HIS A 381 29.11 0.68 2.64
CA HIS A 381 28.65 0.93 4.02
C HIS A 381 29.43 0.09 5.02
#